data_ab886cec99e56a647575aca8851e1fec
#
_entry.id   ab886cec99e56a647575aca8851e1fec
#
_cell.length_a   1.000
_cell.length_b   1.000
_cell.length_c   1.000
_cell.angle_alpha   90.00
_cell.angle_beta   90.00
_cell.angle_gamma   90.00
#
_symmetry.space_group_name_H-M   'P 1'
#
loop_
_entity.id
_entity.type
_entity.pdbx_description
1 polymer ?
#
loop_
_entity_poly.entity_id
_entity_poly.type
_entity_poly.pdbx_seq_one_letter_code
_entity_poly.pdbx_strand_id
1 'polypeptide(L)'
;MRNFIVTVEGKKYEVSVEEVVNGRAVTPAVTNIQPAQVQSAPKASAPVNGTKMEAPMPGMIKAYKVSDGANVKAGDVVLVLEAMKMDNDITAPCDGVISFKAQVGSNVNTGDVMAVIA
;
A
#
# COMPACT_ATOMS: atom_id res chain seq x y z
N MET A 1 -31.58 -15.34 -5.19
CA MET A 1 -30.36 -14.52 -5.29
C MET A 1 -29.18 -15.37 -4.85
N ARG A 2 -28.29 -15.61 -5.74
CA ARG A 2 -27.03 -16.31 -5.42
C ARG A 2 -25.90 -15.32 -5.60
N ASN A 3 -25.15 -15.09 -4.55
CA ASN A 3 -23.98 -14.22 -4.58
C ASN A 3 -22.74 -15.08 -4.77
N PHE A 4 -21.99 -14.81 -5.82
CA PHE A 4 -20.72 -15.47 -6.08
C PHE A 4 -19.59 -14.46 -5.96
N ILE A 5 -18.54 -14.85 -5.28
CA ILE A 5 -17.31 -14.06 -5.23
C ILE A 5 -16.33 -14.69 -6.20
N VAL A 6 -15.98 -13.96 -7.24
CA VAL A 6 -14.98 -14.40 -8.23
C VAL A 6 -13.71 -13.61 -7.99
N THR A 7 -12.61 -14.31 -7.79
CA THR A 7 -11.29 -13.70 -7.65
C THR A 7 -10.52 -13.87 -8.96
N VAL A 8 -10.21 -12.77 -9.64
CA VAL A 8 -9.39 -12.76 -10.85
C VAL A 8 -8.21 -11.83 -10.61
N GLU A 9 -7.00 -12.33 -10.83
CA GLU A 9 -5.75 -11.58 -10.67
C GLU A 9 -5.60 -10.88 -9.31
N GLY A 10 -6.07 -11.53 -8.24
CA GLY A 10 -5.99 -10.99 -6.88
C GLY A 10 -7.04 -9.92 -6.55
N LYS A 11 -7.97 -9.64 -7.45
CA LYS A 11 -9.09 -8.74 -7.23
C LYS A 11 -10.36 -9.54 -6.97
N LYS A 12 -11.07 -9.17 -5.91
CA LYS A 12 -12.36 -9.77 -5.57
C LYS A 12 -13.47 -9.01 -6.29
N TYR A 13 -14.26 -9.74 -7.06
CA TYR A 13 -15.47 -9.22 -7.70
C TYR A 13 -16.67 -9.88 -7.07
N GLU A 14 -17.59 -9.09 -6.56
CA GLU A 14 -18.87 -9.57 -6.11
C GLU A 14 -19.85 -9.55 -7.28
N VAL A 15 -20.27 -10.74 -7.71
CA VAL A 15 -21.25 -10.90 -8.78
C VAL A 15 -22.54 -11.41 -8.20
N SER A 16 -23.60 -10.61 -8.29
CA SER A 16 -24.96 -11.02 -7.97
C SER A 16 -25.64 -11.55 -9.22
N VAL A 17 -26.01 -12.83 -9.20
CA VAL A 17 -26.82 -13.43 -10.26
C VAL A 17 -28.26 -13.51 -9.77
N GLU A 18 -29.14 -12.72 -10.38
CA GLU A 18 -30.58 -12.89 -10.18
C GLU A 18 -31.09 -13.92 -11.18
N GLU A 19 -31.54 -15.05 -10.68
CA GLU A 19 -32.25 -16.03 -11.48
C GLU A 19 -33.70 -15.59 -11.65
N VAL A 20 -34.04 -15.08 -12.82
CA VAL A 20 -35.42 -14.70 -13.13
C VAL A 20 -36.20 -15.95 -13.54
N VAL A 21 -37.02 -16.43 -12.63
CA VAL A 21 -38.03 -17.46 -12.93
C VAL A 21 -39.24 -16.73 -13.53
N ASN A 22 -39.45 -16.90 -14.78
CA ASN A 22 -40.60 -16.59 -15.63
C ASN A 22 -40.31 -15.62 -16.78
N GLY A 23 -39.85 -16.16 -17.89
CA GLY A 23 -40.24 -15.80 -19.25
C GLY A 23 -40.27 -14.35 -19.73
N ARG A 24 -39.92 -13.38 -18.95
CA ARG A 24 -39.74 -12.01 -19.38
C ARG A 24 -38.25 -11.67 -19.43
N ALA A 25 -37.79 -11.49 -20.64
CA ALA A 25 -36.52 -10.86 -20.86
C ALA A 25 -36.58 -9.44 -20.28
N VAL A 26 -36.15 -9.32 -19.03
CA VAL A 26 -35.73 -8.03 -18.50
C VAL A 26 -34.40 -7.80 -19.16
N THR A 27 -34.36 -6.91 -20.12
CA THR A 27 -33.10 -6.34 -20.57
C THR A 27 -32.36 -5.94 -19.29
N PRO A 28 -31.16 -6.48 -19.05
CA PRO A 28 -30.37 -5.96 -17.95
C PRO A 28 -30.19 -4.48 -18.27
N ALA A 29 -30.88 -3.64 -17.53
CA ALA A 29 -30.39 -2.30 -17.41
C ALA A 29 -28.97 -2.47 -16.94
N VAL A 30 -28.04 -2.31 -17.85
CA VAL A 30 -26.65 -2.10 -17.49
C VAL A 30 -26.70 -0.75 -16.77
N THR A 31 -27.15 -0.81 -15.53
CA THR A 31 -26.79 0.23 -14.62
C THR A 31 -25.28 0.08 -14.58
N ASN A 32 -24.63 0.92 -15.34
CA ASN A 32 -23.22 1.12 -15.22
C ASN A 32 -23.02 1.58 -13.78
N ILE A 33 -23.07 0.63 -12.86
CA ILE A 33 -22.46 0.79 -11.58
C ILE A 33 -20.99 0.78 -11.97
N GLN A 34 -20.56 1.92 -12.42
CA GLN A 34 -19.19 2.30 -12.36
C GLN A 34 -18.77 1.80 -10.99
N PRO A 35 -17.94 0.75 -10.90
CA PRO A 35 -17.43 0.39 -9.60
C PRO A 35 -16.95 1.73 -9.09
N ALA A 36 -17.53 2.18 -7.98
CA ALA A 36 -16.90 3.23 -7.27
C ALA A 36 -15.47 2.74 -7.20
N GLN A 37 -14.66 3.21 -8.14
CA GLN A 37 -13.27 3.19 -7.89
C GLN A 37 -13.24 3.73 -6.49
N VAL A 38 -13.03 2.83 -5.55
CA VAL A 38 -12.25 3.24 -4.44
C VAL A 38 -10.95 3.59 -5.14
N GLN A 39 -11.01 4.72 -5.79
CA GLN A 39 -9.89 5.52 -6.02
C GLN A 39 -9.37 5.63 -4.61
N SER A 40 -8.50 4.69 -4.24
CA SER A 40 -7.47 5.09 -3.32
C SER A 40 -6.95 6.31 -4.05
N ALA A 41 -7.56 7.43 -3.71
CA ALA A 41 -7.05 8.70 -4.11
C ALA A 41 -5.57 8.53 -3.89
N PRO A 42 -4.72 8.70 -4.91
CA PRO A 42 -3.32 8.85 -4.61
C PRO A 42 -3.39 9.84 -3.49
N LYS A 43 -3.13 9.35 -2.29
CA LYS A 43 -3.16 10.17 -1.11
C LYS A 43 -2.24 11.27 -1.52
N ALA A 44 -2.87 12.34 -1.99
CA ALA A 44 -2.13 13.46 -2.49
C ALA A 44 -1.14 13.66 -1.39
N SER A 45 0.11 13.47 -1.70
CA SER A 45 1.15 13.74 -0.77
C SER A 45 0.95 15.21 -0.43
N ALA A 46 0.06 15.45 0.54
CA ALA A 46 0.06 16.70 1.23
C ALA A 46 1.53 16.93 1.53
N PRO A 47 2.07 18.12 1.31
CA PRO A 47 3.42 18.40 1.70
C PRO A 47 3.48 18.13 3.19
N VAL A 48 3.80 16.90 3.51
CA VAL A 48 4.05 16.52 4.88
C VAL A 48 5.33 17.26 5.24
N ASN A 49 5.19 18.23 6.08
CA ASN A 49 6.31 18.82 6.79
C ASN A 49 6.90 17.75 7.70
N GLY A 50 7.33 16.65 7.11
CA GLY A 50 7.85 15.49 7.79
C GLY A 50 9.36 15.40 7.61
N THR A 51 9.99 14.75 8.55
CA THR A 51 11.41 14.42 8.44
C THR A 51 11.57 13.31 7.40
N LYS A 52 12.34 13.57 6.37
CA LYS A 52 12.67 12.56 5.37
C LYS A 52 13.66 11.56 5.96
N MET A 53 13.37 10.29 5.76
CA MET A 53 14.27 9.21 6.12
C MET A 53 14.98 8.72 4.87
N GLU A 54 16.25 9.05 4.76
CA GLU A 54 17.08 8.72 3.61
C GLU A 54 17.90 7.45 3.89
N ALA A 55 18.20 6.72 2.82
CA ALA A 55 19.04 5.55 2.92
C ALA A 55 20.49 5.95 3.23
N PRO A 56 21.10 5.42 4.29
CA PRO A 56 22.49 5.72 4.65
C PRO A 56 23.49 5.02 3.73
N MET A 57 23.06 3.99 3.04
CA MET A 57 23.88 3.17 2.16
C MET A 57 23.03 2.57 1.05
N PRO A 58 23.62 2.20 -0.10
CA PRO A 58 22.88 1.51 -1.15
C PRO A 58 22.52 0.09 -0.71
N GLY A 59 21.32 -0.36 -1.03
CA GLY A 59 20.85 -1.70 -0.70
C GLY A 59 19.43 -1.95 -1.19
N MET A 60 18.86 -3.04 -0.74
CA MET A 60 17.49 -3.43 -1.06
C MET A 60 16.63 -3.42 0.21
N ILE A 61 15.43 -2.90 0.11
CA ILE A 61 14.48 -2.97 1.23
C ILE A 61 13.97 -4.40 1.35
N LYS A 62 14.35 -5.07 2.43
CA LYS A 62 14.00 -6.46 2.70
C LYS A 62 12.62 -6.61 3.32
N ALA A 63 12.34 -5.84 4.33
CA ALA A 63 11.06 -5.87 5.04
C ALA A 63 10.79 -4.58 5.82
N TYR A 64 9.53 -4.31 6.07
CA TYR A 64 9.10 -3.30 7.03
C TYR A 64 8.89 -3.95 8.40
N LYS A 65 9.31 -3.29 9.44
CA LYS A 65 9.07 -3.70 10.83
C LYS A 65 7.82 -3.06 11.41
N VAL A 66 7.35 -2.00 10.80
CA VAL A 66 6.12 -1.27 11.17
C VAL A 66 5.23 -1.12 9.95
N SER A 67 3.94 -0.91 10.18
CA SER A 67 2.99 -0.66 9.10
C SER A 67 3.08 0.78 8.60
N ASP A 68 2.74 0.97 7.32
CA ASP A 68 2.57 2.32 6.77
C ASP A 68 1.48 3.07 7.53
N GLY A 69 1.77 4.29 7.94
CA GLY A 69 0.88 5.08 8.78
C GLY A 69 0.94 4.77 10.28
N ALA A 70 1.86 3.93 10.73
CA ALA A 70 2.05 3.65 12.16
C ALA A 70 2.77 4.79 12.88
N ASN A 71 2.46 4.94 14.16
CA ASN A 71 3.21 5.84 15.03
C ASN A 71 4.54 5.18 15.41
N VAL A 72 5.62 5.88 15.19
CA VAL A 72 6.98 5.46 15.53
C VAL A 72 7.65 6.50 16.41
N LYS A 73 8.63 6.07 17.17
CA LYS A 73 9.46 6.93 18.00
C LYS A 73 10.89 6.96 17.47
N ALA A 74 11.61 8.02 17.82
CA ALA A 74 13.02 8.11 17.52
C ALA A 74 13.77 6.89 18.09
N GLY A 75 14.50 6.19 17.22
CA GLY A 75 15.21 4.96 17.55
C GLY A 75 14.45 3.65 17.33
N ASP A 76 13.17 3.71 16.99
CA ASP A 76 12.42 2.50 16.64
C ASP A 76 12.88 1.95 15.27
N VAL A 77 13.09 0.63 15.19
CA VAL A 77 13.41 -0.03 13.93
C VAL A 77 12.18 -0.05 13.04
N VAL A 78 12.23 0.61 11.90
CA VAL A 78 11.09 0.78 11.01
C VAL A 78 11.16 -0.10 9.77
N LEU A 79 12.35 -0.37 9.27
CA LEU A 79 12.58 -1.27 8.15
C LEU A 79 13.95 -1.94 8.22
N VAL A 80 14.10 -3.00 7.43
CA VAL A 80 15.36 -3.70 7.26
C VAL A 80 15.88 -3.46 5.86
N LEU A 81 17.08 -2.94 5.75
CA LEU A 81 17.80 -2.72 4.51
C LEU A 81 18.86 -3.82 4.35
N GLU A 82 18.77 -4.59 3.28
CA GLU A 82 19.81 -5.54 2.92
C GLU A 82 20.86 -4.87 2.05
N ALA A 83 22.07 -4.75 2.59
CA ALA A 83 23.22 -4.20 1.88
C ALA A 83 24.43 -5.15 2.05
N MET A 84 25.13 -5.44 0.96
CA MET A 84 26.31 -6.32 0.97
C MET A 84 26.05 -7.70 1.62
N LYS A 85 24.87 -8.29 1.38
CA LYS A 85 24.44 -9.56 1.97
C LYS A 85 24.28 -9.53 3.50
N MET A 86 24.15 -8.35 4.07
CA MET A 86 23.91 -8.13 5.50
C MET A 86 22.63 -7.36 5.71
N ASP A 87 21.88 -7.76 6.73
CA ASP A 87 20.66 -7.06 7.14
C ASP A 87 21.06 -5.89 8.05
N ASN A 88 20.62 -4.70 7.69
CA ASN A 88 20.84 -3.48 8.47
C ASN A 88 19.49 -2.94 8.91
N ASP A 89 19.31 -2.79 10.21
CA ASP A 89 18.12 -2.20 10.78
C ASP A 89 18.18 -0.67 10.64
N ILE A 90 17.16 -0.12 10.03
CA ILE A 90 17.03 1.32 9.85
C ILE A 90 16.03 1.85 10.87
N THR A 91 16.48 2.81 11.66
CA THR A 91 15.70 3.39 12.75
C THR A 91 15.10 4.72 12.36
N ALA A 92 13.96 5.05 12.98
CA ALA A 92 13.33 6.36 12.82
C ALA A 92 14.20 7.48 13.41
N PRO A 93 14.39 8.57 12.68
CA PRO A 93 15.18 9.71 13.17
C PRO A 93 14.40 10.58 14.16
N CYS A 94 13.10 10.50 14.20
CA CYS A 94 12.22 11.28 15.07
C CYS A 94 10.90 10.56 15.34
N ASP A 95 10.13 11.10 16.29
CA ASP A 95 8.78 10.61 16.59
C ASP A 95 7.79 11.11 15.55
N GLY A 96 6.80 10.31 15.23
CA GLY A 96 5.72 10.69 14.35
C GLY A 96 5.07 9.51 13.63
N VAL A 97 4.29 9.83 12.60
CA VAL A 97 3.64 8.83 11.73
C VAL A 97 4.51 8.58 10.51
N ILE A 98 4.89 7.33 10.30
CA ILE A 98 5.71 6.94 9.17
C ILE A 98 4.88 6.73 7.91
N SER A 99 5.36 7.22 6.78
CA SER A 99 4.80 6.96 5.46
C SER A 99 5.91 6.46 4.54
N PHE A 100 5.81 5.21 4.10
CA PHE A 100 6.83 4.61 3.23
C PHE A 100 6.70 5.13 1.80
N LYS A 101 7.82 5.47 1.18
CA LYS A 101 7.90 5.92 -0.21
C LYS A 101 8.53 4.86 -1.11
N ALA A 102 9.44 4.07 -0.59
CA ALA A 102 10.04 2.94 -1.29
C ALA A 102 9.29 1.65 -0.95
N GLN A 103 9.28 0.70 -1.86
CA GLN A 103 8.60 -0.59 -1.67
C GLN A 103 9.57 -1.66 -1.20
N VAL A 104 9.05 -2.70 -0.51
CA VAL A 104 9.82 -3.91 -0.19
C VAL A 104 10.28 -4.56 -1.49
N GLY A 105 11.55 -4.95 -1.54
CA GLY A 105 12.19 -5.50 -2.73
C GLY A 105 12.76 -4.46 -3.69
N SER A 106 12.57 -3.17 -3.42
CA SER A 106 13.17 -2.09 -4.21
C SER A 106 14.62 -1.84 -3.80
N ASN A 107 15.46 -1.58 -4.79
CA ASN A 107 16.80 -1.09 -4.53
C ASN A 107 16.77 0.41 -4.27
N VAL A 108 17.50 0.83 -3.26
CA VAL A 108 17.70 2.23 -2.91
C VAL A 108 19.18 2.57 -2.93
N ASN A 109 19.50 3.80 -3.25
CA ASN A 109 20.86 4.33 -3.22
C ASN A 109 21.02 5.23 -2.01
N THR A 110 22.27 5.54 -1.67
CA THR A 110 22.57 6.52 -0.62
C THR A 110 21.88 7.85 -0.94
N GLY A 111 21.09 8.35 0.01
CA GLY A 111 20.34 9.59 -0.13
C GLY A 111 18.93 9.44 -0.72
N ASP A 112 18.53 8.23 -1.13
CA ASP A 112 17.16 7.98 -1.57
C ASP A 112 16.18 8.03 -0.41
N VAL A 113 15.04 8.70 -0.59
CA VAL A 113 14.01 8.80 0.44
C VAL A 113 13.25 7.48 0.52
N MET A 114 13.41 6.76 1.63
CA MET A 114 12.71 5.51 1.89
C MET A 114 11.35 5.73 2.55
N ALA A 115 11.27 6.67 3.46
CA ALA A 115 10.06 7.01 4.19
C ALA A 115 10.06 8.48 4.62
N VAL A 116 8.91 8.94 5.05
CA VAL A 116 8.72 10.27 5.64
C VAL A 116 8.00 10.10 6.97
N ILE A 117 8.46 10.77 8.01
CA ILE A 117 7.86 10.78 9.34
C ILE A 117 7.29 12.17 9.59
N ALA A 118 6.01 12.23 9.82
CA ALA A 118 5.30 13.48 10.03
C ALA A 118 4.63 13.55 11.41
#